data_dcbd7a9f8477dbc02a798e30dbe7b582
#
_entry.id   dcbd7a9f8477dbc02a798e30dbe7b582
#
_cell.length_a   1.000
_cell.length_b   1.000
_cell.length_c   1.000
_cell.angle_alpha   90.00
_cell.angle_beta   90.00
_cell.angle_gamma   90.00
#
_symmetry.space_group_name_H-M   'P 1'
#
loop_
_entity.id
_entity.type
_entity.pdbx_description
1 polymer ?
#
loop_
_entity_poly.entity_id
_entity_poly.type
_entity_poly.pdbx_seq_one_letter_code
_entity_poly.pdbx_strand_id
1 'polypeptide(L)'
;MRKSDGLKSKCFVLATVMCAASLFATTSNAQSEASYQTAPVSTTTTGGEATVGGTVIPFKQVTLTAQSPGRVTFLAGPEGHRAKAGDVLLQIGDESIQAQRRAALAQISQAEAALRNSQMQYSRELYAPRTNSMTGIPGMGIPSTFDQFFTRGFSDSMGFTNSTVERQADLYSRGVGINQAQSALMQAQANLEALDTRVRDTRSVAPFDGIVINKMVEVGDTVQPGMPLVTYAFTDYLRIDAEIPVRLAAGLSEDMIVLARLDVGGAVVDAKVAQIFPVADPKRHTVRVKFDLPYDTVGGPGMYVEVTVPDSSIPNRISQAIPNDALIWRGSLPSVFVLEDGKPSLRLVRVGYPLPDGRISVVSGLTGGEQVILNPPANLISGE
;
A
#
# COMPACT_ATOMS: atom_id res chain seq x y z
N MET A 1 -7.10 37.17 -49.04
CA MET A 1 -8.20 37.01 -50.01
C MET A 1 -9.46 37.27 -49.24
N ARG A 2 -9.95 38.43 -49.52
CA ARG A 2 -11.19 38.88 -50.18
C ARG A 2 -12.37 38.60 -49.26
N LYS A 3 -12.93 39.65 -48.71
CA LYS A 3 -13.90 40.62 -49.25
C LYS A 3 -15.28 40.17 -48.76
N SER A 4 -16.21 40.91 -48.30
CA SER A 4 -16.52 42.37 -48.42
C SER A 4 -17.98 42.51 -48.01
N ASP A 5 -18.27 43.52 -47.30
CA ASP A 5 -19.27 44.55 -47.71
C ASP A 5 -20.73 44.11 -47.51
N GLY A 6 -21.59 44.89 -47.04
CA GLY A 6 -21.91 46.28 -47.12
C GLY A 6 -23.26 46.47 -46.38
N LEU A 7 -23.50 47.47 -45.77
CA LEU A 7 -23.74 48.88 -46.08
C LEU A 7 -25.22 49.20 -46.41
N LYS A 8 -25.69 50.20 -45.67
CA LYS A 8 -26.77 51.15 -46.05
C LYS A 8 -28.19 50.79 -45.65
N SER A 9 -28.99 51.64 -45.19
CA SER A 9 -29.06 53.07 -45.06
C SER A 9 -30.51 53.54 -44.89
N LYS A 10 -30.66 54.63 -44.20
CA LYS A 10 -31.67 55.67 -44.37
C LYS A 10 -33.01 55.49 -43.69
N CYS A 11 -33.37 56.33 -42.83
CA CYS A 11 -33.73 57.77 -42.88
C CYS A 11 -35.23 58.05 -42.76
N PHE A 12 -35.51 58.98 -41.87
CA PHE A 12 -36.54 60.03 -41.95
C PHE A 12 -38.00 59.62 -41.64
N VAL A 13 -38.77 60.29 -40.80
CA VAL A 13 -39.28 61.65 -40.72
C VAL A 13 -40.10 61.84 -39.44
N LEU A 14 -39.79 62.74 -38.65
CA LEU A 14 -40.46 63.94 -38.13
C LEU A 14 -42.00 63.99 -38.25
N ALA A 15 -42.69 64.05 -37.08
CA ALA A 15 -43.89 64.91 -36.97
C ALA A 15 -44.19 65.23 -35.50
N THR A 16 -44.05 66.46 -35.15
CA THR A 16 -44.55 67.23 -34.03
C THR A 16 -46.07 67.24 -33.95
N VAL A 17 -46.67 67.05 -32.75
CA VAL A 17 -47.87 67.77 -32.34
C VAL A 17 -47.82 67.94 -30.79
N MET A 18 -47.86 69.25 -30.44
CA MET A 18 -48.16 69.80 -29.12
C MET A 18 -49.63 69.58 -28.75
N CYS A 19 -49.91 69.20 -27.50
CA CYS A 19 -51.01 69.80 -26.74
C CYS A 19 -50.95 69.46 -25.26
N ALA A 20 -50.77 70.43 -24.49
CA ALA A 20 -51.23 70.97 -23.23
C ALA A 20 -51.91 70.05 -22.17
N ALA A 21 -51.38 70.18 -20.96
CA ALA A 21 -52.02 70.39 -19.69
C ALA A 21 -52.89 69.29 -19.09
N SER A 22 -52.36 68.72 -17.98
CA SER A 22 -53.05 68.87 -16.66
C SER A 22 -52.14 68.33 -15.55
N LEU A 23 -51.78 69.23 -14.65
CA LEU A 23 -51.20 68.92 -13.36
C LEU A 23 -52.18 68.05 -12.57
N PHE A 24 -51.82 66.84 -12.27
CA PHE A 24 -52.23 66.14 -11.05
C PHE A 24 -50.94 65.76 -10.31
N ALA A 25 -50.62 66.57 -9.31
CA ALA A 25 -49.67 66.21 -8.27
C ALA A 25 -50.32 65.11 -7.42
N THR A 26 -50.03 63.83 -7.74
CA THR A 26 -50.18 62.76 -6.80
C THR A 26 -48.92 62.77 -5.93
N THR A 27 -49.06 63.24 -4.72
CA THR A 27 -48.11 63.03 -3.65
C THR A 27 -48.07 61.53 -3.40
N SER A 28 -47.12 60.84 -4.05
CA SER A 28 -46.76 59.51 -3.69
C SER A 28 -46.03 59.62 -2.34
N ASN A 29 -46.73 59.24 -1.31
CA ASN A 29 -46.11 58.91 -0.03
C ASN A 29 -45.19 57.72 -0.27
N ALA A 30 -43.94 57.95 -0.64
CA ALA A 30 -42.91 56.99 -0.57
C ALA A 30 -42.68 56.65 0.92
N GLN A 31 -43.41 55.71 1.45
CA GLN A 31 -42.98 54.98 2.62
C GLN A 31 -41.60 54.41 2.26
N SER A 32 -40.58 54.95 2.90
CA SER A 32 -39.25 54.38 2.87
C SER A 32 -39.36 53.00 3.54
N GLU A 33 -39.65 51.96 2.73
CA GLU A 33 -39.43 50.58 3.19
C GLU A 33 -37.96 50.45 3.51
N ALA A 34 -37.65 50.36 4.80
CA ALA A 34 -36.29 50.07 5.24
C ALA A 34 -35.88 48.74 4.59
N SER A 35 -35.04 48.81 3.56
CA SER A 35 -34.50 47.64 2.88
C SER A 35 -33.48 46.95 3.79
N TYR A 36 -33.94 45.97 4.53
CA TYR A 36 -33.06 45.14 5.36
C TYR A 36 -32.40 44.05 4.49
N GLN A 37 -31.10 43.83 4.70
CA GLN A 37 -30.50 42.63 4.15
C GLN A 37 -31.06 41.42 4.90
N THR A 38 -31.65 40.49 4.16
CA THR A 38 -32.25 39.28 4.73
C THR A 38 -31.60 38.03 4.17
N ALA A 39 -31.57 36.98 4.95
CA ALA A 39 -31.20 35.64 4.51
C ALA A 39 -32.29 34.63 4.89
N PRO A 40 -32.55 33.65 4.03
CA PRO A 40 -33.52 32.61 4.37
C PRO A 40 -32.99 31.68 5.44
N VAL A 41 -33.85 31.30 6.37
CA VAL A 41 -33.57 30.23 7.32
C VAL A 41 -33.51 28.90 6.56
N SER A 42 -32.32 28.33 6.45
CA SER A 42 -32.14 27.03 5.79
C SER A 42 -32.38 25.90 6.79
N THR A 43 -32.93 24.82 6.30
CA THR A 43 -33.06 23.59 7.09
C THR A 43 -31.79 22.76 6.94
N THR A 44 -31.18 22.42 8.05
CA THR A 44 -30.02 21.51 8.07
C THR A 44 -30.35 20.29 8.91
N THR A 45 -29.88 19.15 8.48
CA THR A 45 -30.01 17.91 9.25
C THR A 45 -28.73 17.73 10.04
N THR A 46 -28.81 17.88 11.35
CA THR A 46 -27.68 17.63 12.25
C THR A 46 -27.83 16.22 12.80
N GLY A 47 -27.00 15.31 12.33
CA GLY A 47 -26.81 13.98 12.89
C GLY A 47 -25.92 14.02 14.12
N GLY A 48 -26.01 12.99 14.95
CA GLY A 48 -25.00 12.79 15.99
C GLY A 48 -23.66 12.45 15.35
N GLU A 49 -22.63 13.11 15.80
CA GLU A 49 -21.24 12.80 15.46
C GLU A 49 -20.49 12.45 16.74
N ALA A 50 -19.59 11.49 16.65
CA ALA A 50 -18.72 11.11 17.75
C ALA A 50 -17.27 11.11 17.25
N THR A 51 -16.38 11.67 18.06
CA THR A 51 -14.94 11.65 17.78
C THR A 51 -14.31 10.46 18.45
N VAL A 52 -13.55 9.68 17.69
CA VAL A 52 -12.81 8.49 18.15
C VAL A 52 -11.35 8.66 17.84
N GLY A 53 -10.51 8.35 18.83
CA GLY A 53 -9.05 8.35 18.64
C GLY A 53 -8.57 7.14 17.86
N GLY A 54 -7.57 7.36 17.02
CA GLY A 54 -6.87 6.33 16.26
C GLY A 54 -5.38 6.60 16.17
N THR A 55 -4.66 5.68 15.56
CA THR A 55 -3.22 5.80 15.31
C THR A 55 -2.96 5.67 13.82
N VAL A 56 -2.11 6.52 13.29
CA VAL A 56 -1.64 6.42 11.90
C VAL A 56 -0.66 5.27 11.80
N ILE A 57 -0.92 4.36 10.88
CA ILE A 57 -0.07 3.21 10.59
C ILE A 57 0.34 3.23 9.10
N PRO A 58 1.47 2.63 8.74
CA PRO A 58 1.85 2.48 7.35
C PRO A 58 0.90 1.48 6.65
N PHE A 59 0.73 1.65 5.35
CA PHE A 59 -0.09 0.73 4.55
C PHE A 59 0.43 -0.71 4.59
N LYS A 60 1.76 -0.88 4.52
CA LYS A 60 2.45 -2.16 4.65
C LYS A 60 3.62 -2.00 5.61
N GLN A 61 3.76 -2.96 6.50
CA GLN A 61 4.88 -3.04 7.41
C GLN A 61 5.36 -4.48 7.50
N VAL A 62 6.66 -4.68 7.49
CA VAL A 62 7.29 -6.00 7.63
C VAL A 62 8.47 -5.88 8.59
N THR A 63 8.61 -6.88 9.44
CA THR A 63 9.82 -7.06 10.25
C THR A 63 10.69 -8.09 9.56
N LEU A 64 11.84 -7.65 9.05
CA LEU A 64 12.82 -8.53 8.44
C LEU A 64 13.57 -9.26 9.56
N THR A 65 13.66 -10.58 9.43
CA THR A 65 14.34 -11.45 10.40
C THR A 65 15.56 -12.10 9.77
N ALA A 66 16.57 -12.41 10.58
CA ALA A 66 17.74 -13.16 10.12
C ALA A 66 17.31 -14.57 9.67
N GLN A 67 17.79 -14.98 8.50
CA GLN A 67 17.59 -16.34 7.97
C GLN A 67 18.85 -17.21 8.20
N SER A 68 20.01 -16.58 8.29
CA SER A 68 21.30 -17.24 8.52
C SER A 68 21.96 -16.71 9.80
N PRO A 69 22.67 -17.55 10.56
CA PRO A 69 23.46 -17.08 11.68
C PRO A 69 24.74 -16.40 11.19
N GLY A 70 25.18 -15.36 11.90
CA GLY A 70 26.44 -14.70 11.61
C GLY A 70 26.52 -13.29 12.17
N ARG A 71 27.62 -12.61 11.84
CA ARG A 71 27.86 -11.23 12.26
C ARG A 71 27.32 -10.25 11.21
N VAL A 72 26.62 -9.21 11.62
CA VAL A 72 26.17 -8.13 10.75
C VAL A 72 27.39 -7.36 10.23
N THR A 73 27.59 -7.35 8.92
CA THR A 73 28.70 -6.66 8.24
C THR A 73 28.30 -5.35 7.59
N PHE A 74 27.04 -5.23 7.22
CA PHE A 74 26.49 -4.03 6.56
C PHE A 74 25.08 -3.75 7.01
N LEU A 75 24.75 -2.44 7.13
CA LEU A 75 23.40 -1.94 7.40
C LEU A 75 23.20 -0.67 6.54
N ALA A 76 22.10 -0.58 5.83
CA ALA A 76 21.83 0.42 4.77
C ALA A 76 21.50 1.84 5.28
N GLY A 77 21.87 2.20 6.51
CA GLY A 77 21.70 3.55 6.99
C GLY A 77 20.92 3.65 8.31
N PRO A 78 20.66 4.88 8.77
CA PRO A 78 19.92 5.14 10.02
C PRO A 78 18.42 4.86 9.85
N GLU A 79 17.71 4.92 10.95
CA GLU A 79 16.24 4.96 10.95
C GLU A 79 15.75 6.16 10.12
N GLY A 80 14.68 5.99 9.36
CA GLY A 80 14.21 6.95 8.36
C GLY A 80 14.88 6.84 6.98
N HIS A 81 15.87 5.95 6.81
CA HIS A 81 16.52 5.73 5.51
C HIS A 81 15.51 5.17 4.49
N ARG A 82 15.44 5.81 3.31
CA ARG A 82 14.60 5.36 2.19
C ARG A 82 15.37 4.36 1.34
N ALA A 83 14.71 3.27 0.97
CA ALA A 83 15.26 2.26 0.06
C ALA A 83 14.19 1.84 -0.97
N LYS A 84 14.65 1.37 -2.11
CA LYS A 84 13.80 0.83 -3.18
C LYS A 84 13.68 -0.68 -3.07
N ALA A 85 12.65 -1.24 -3.68
CA ALA A 85 12.49 -2.68 -3.79
C ALA A 85 13.75 -3.34 -4.38
N GLY A 86 14.27 -4.36 -3.68
CA GLY A 86 15.50 -5.06 -4.05
C GLY A 86 16.80 -4.48 -3.48
N ASP A 87 16.80 -3.30 -2.89
CA ASP A 87 17.98 -2.74 -2.22
C ASP A 87 18.34 -3.60 -0.99
N VAL A 88 19.66 -3.77 -0.77
CA VAL A 88 20.16 -4.51 0.38
C VAL A 88 20.08 -3.62 1.63
N LEU A 89 19.23 -3.99 2.57
CA LEU A 89 19.07 -3.29 3.84
C LEU A 89 20.07 -3.74 4.89
N LEU A 90 20.40 -5.03 4.89
CA LEU A 90 21.34 -5.61 5.86
C LEU A 90 22.06 -6.79 5.21
N GLN A 91 23.34 -6.97 5.56
CA GLN A 91 24.13 -8.11 5.17
C GLN A 91 24.80 -8.75 6.40
N ILE A 92 24.68 -10.07 6.47
CA ILE A 92 25.38 -10.92 7.44
C ILE A 92 26.64 -11.44 6.79
N GLY A 93 27.73 -11.61 7.54
CA GLY A 93 29.00 -12.14 7.03
C GLY A 93 28.83 -13.52 6.40
N ASP A 94 29.31 -13.64 5.16
CA ASP A 94 29.12 -14.82 4.32
C ASP A 94 30.44 -15.49 3.91
N GLU A 95 31.58 -15.08 4.51
CA GLU A 95 32.93 -15.53 4.08
C GLU A 95 33.06 -17.06 4.14
N SER A 96 32.52 -17.70 5.18
CA SER A 96 32.54 -19.16 5.31
C SER A 96 31.69 -19.86 4.24
N ILE A 97 30.53 -19.29 3.92
CA ILE A 97 29.62 -19.82 2.89
C ILE A 97 30.26 -19.63 1.50
N GLN A 98 30.91 -18.49 1.25
CA GLN A 98 31.64 -18.23 0.02
C GLN A 98 32.83 -19.21 -0.16
N ALA A 99 33.50 -19.58 0.93
CA ALA A 99 34.54 -20.60 0.88
C ALA A 99 33.97 -21.97 0.50
N GLN A 100 32.82 -22.38 1.12
CA GLN A 100 32.12 -23.61 0.78
C GLN A 100 31.62 -23.60 -0.68
N ARG A 101 31.12 -22.47 -1.16
CA ARG A 101 30.68 -22.29 -2.54
C ARG A 101 31.83 -22.52 -3.54
N ARG A 102 33.02 -21.97 -3.25
CA ARG A 102 34.23 -22.23 -4.08
C ARG A 102 34.60 -23.71 -4.09
N ALA A 103 34.53 -24.38 -2.96
CA ALA A 103 34.75 -25.82 -2.86
C ALA A 103 33.72 -26.65 -3.67
N ALA A 104 32.45 -26.27 -3.62
CA ALA A 104 31.40 -26.91 -4.42
C ALA A 104 31.61 -26.72 -5.94
N LEU A 105 32.07 -25.56 -6.38
CA LEU A 105 32.45 -25.33 -7.78
C LEU A 105 33.59 -26.24 -8.21
N ALA A 106 34.58 -26.46 -7.36
CA ALA A 106 35.65 -27.41 -7.63
C ALA A 106 35.12 -28.87 -7.71
N GLN A 107 34.17 -29.26 -6.87
CA GLN A 107 33.50 -30.56 -6.95
C GLN A 107 32.74 -30.76 -8.28
N ILE A 108 32.05 -29.73 -8.76
CA ILE A 108 31.39 -29.78 -10.07
C ILE A 108 32.42 -30.03 -11.18
N SER A 109 33.53 -29.29 -11.21
CA SER A 109 34.56 -29.46 -12.22
C SER A 109 35.15 -30.87 -12.18
N GLN A 110 35.35 -31.45 -10.98
CA GLN A 110 35.81 -32.82 -10.78
C GLN A 110 34.76 -33.85 -11.30
N ALA A 111 33.47 -33.65 -11.01
CA ALA A 111 32.39 -34.53 -11.47
C ALA A 111 32.25 -34.46 -13.01
N GLU A 112 32.35 -33.27 -13.60
CA GLU A 112 32.37 -33.11 -15.06
C GLU A 112 33.57 -33.86 -15.72
N ALA A 113 34.74 -33.77 -15.12
CA ALA A 113 35.89 -34.50 -15.61
C ALA A 113 35.69 -36.03 -15.51
N ALA A 114 35.09 -36.50 -14.41
CA ALA A 114 34.74 -37.90 -14.24
C ALA A 114 33.72 -38.38 -15.27
N LEU A 115 32.67 -37.56 -15.53
CA LEU A 115 31.67 -37.85 -16.57
C LEU A 115 32.33 -37.93 -17.96
N ARG A 116 33.14 -36.95 -18.34
CA ARG A 116 33.87 -36.99 -19.61
C ARG A 116 34.79 -38.20 -19.72
N ASN A 117 35.47 -38.59 -18.65
CA ASN A 117 36.30 -39.79 -18.62
C ASN A 117 35.47 -41.06 -18.81
N SER A 118 34.32 -41.19 -18.13
CA SER A 118 33.39 -42.32 -18.29
C SER A 118 32.86 -42.40 -19.72
N GLN A 119 32.48 -41.29 -20.32
CA GLN A 119 32.04 -41.22 -21.73
C GLN A 119 33.15 -41.63 -22.70
N MET A 120 34.38 -41.16 -22.47
CA MET A 120 35.52 -41.55 -23.30
C MET A 120 35.84 -43.04 -23.15
N GLN A 121 35.74 -43.62 -21.97
CA GLN A 121 35.92 -45.06 -21.76
C GLN A 121 34.83 -45.88 -22.47
N TYR A 122 33.58 -45.45 -22.38
CA TYR A 122 32.47 -46.10 -23.11
C TYR A 122 32.67 -45.99 -24.63
N SER A 123 33.01 -44.82 -25.16
CA SER A 123 33.28 -44.61 -26.58
C SER A 123 34.47 -45.49 -27.09
N ARG A 124 35.51 -45.56 -26.25
CA ARG A 124 36.67 -46.41 -26.61
C ARG A 124 36.31 -47.89 -26.68
N GLU A 125 35.46 -48.40 -25.75
CA GLU A 125 34.99 -49.77 -25.77
C GLU A 125 34.03 -50.04 -26.93
N LEU A 126 33.27 -49.03 -27.35
CA LEU A 126 32.35 -49.15 -28.48
C LEU A 126 33.08 -49.23 -29.82
N TYR A 127 34.08 -48.37 -30.05
CA TYR A 127 34.76 -48.23 -31.34
C TYR A 127 36.09 -48.99 -31.44
N ALA A 128 36.74 -49.25 -30.32
CA ALA A 128 38.02 -49.99 -30.28
C ALA A 128 38.05 -50.94 -29.09
N PRO A 129 37.25 -52.04 -29.16
CA PRO A 129 37.22 -53.00 -28.08
C PRO A 129 38.61 -53.59 -27.81
N ARG A 130 38.97 -53.72 -26.55
CA ARG A 130 40.21 -54.35 -26.17
C ARG A 130 40.17 -55.81 -26.63
N THR A 131 40.96 -56.14 -27.59
CA THR A 131 41.32 -57.56 -27.80
C THR A 131 42.12 -57.96 -26.55
N ASN A 132 41.60 -58.96 -25.81
CA ASN A 132 42.30 -59.56 -24.68
C ASN A 132 43.58 -60.28 -25.18
N SER A 133 44.50 -59.51 -25.79
CA SER A 133 45.83 -59.99 -26.02
C SER A 133 46.63 -59.75 -24.74
N MET A 134 46.74 -60.78 -23.93
CA MET A 134 47.76 -60.88 -22.90
C MET A 134 49.17 -60.81 -23.57
N THR A 135 49.51 -59.63 -24.11
CA THR A 135 50.77 -59.45 -24.74
C THR A 135 51.61 -58.50 -23.85
N GLY A 136 52.52 -59.06 -23.18
CA GLY A 136 53.74 -58.35 -22.79
C GLY A 136 53.88 -58.03 -21.31
N ILE A 137 54.24 -59.03 -20.55
CA ILE A 137 55.18 -58.76 -19.47
C ILE A 137 56.58 -58.61 -20.19
N PRO A 138 57.24 -57.43 -20.22
CA PRO A 138 58.53 -57.29 -20.82
C PRO A 138 59.57 -58.06 -19.95
N GLY A 139 60.04 -59.17 -20.43
CA GLY A 139 61.15 -59.88 -19.77
C GLY A 139 61.05 -61.40 -19.69
N MET A 140 59.93 -62.04 -20.01
CA MET A 140 59.85 -63.51 -20.09
C MET A 140 59.46 -63.94 -21.49
N GLY A 141 60.45 -64.18 -22.29
CA GLY A 141 60.30 -64.82 -23.59
C GLY A 141 59.84 -66.27 -23.42
N ILE A 142 58.78 -66.61 -24.21
CA ILE A 142 58.22 -67.94 -24.46
C ILE A 142 57.34 -68.43 -23.30
N PRO A 143 56.04 -68.50 -23.44
CA PRO A 143 55.25 -69.43 -24.31
C PRO A 143 53.89 -68.90 -24.77
N SER A 144 53.80 -67.74 -25.36
CA SER A 144 52.51 -67.20 -25.82
C SER A 144 51.86 -67.95 -27.01
N THR A 145 52.66 -68.65 -27.74
CA THR A 145 52.20 -69.48 -28.88
C THR A 145 51.51 -70.77 -28.44
N PHE A 146 51.93 -71.32 -27.29
CA PHE A 146 51.35 -72.55 -26.76
C PHE A 146 49.98 -72.31 -26.16
N ASP A 147 49.77 -71.18 -25.46
CA ASP A 147 48.51 -70.81 -24.88
C ASP A 147 47.48 -70.38 -25.93
N GLN A 148 47.96 -69.74 -26.97
CA GLN A 148 47.08 -69.36 -28.10
C GLN A 148 46.59 -70.52 -28.93
N PHE A 149 47.36 -71.63 -29.04
CA PHE A 149 47.04 -72.77 -29.85
C PHE A 149 46.21 -73.82 -29.11
N PHE A 150 46.43 -74.04 -27.84
CA PHE A 150 45.77 -75.08 -27.08
C PHE A 150 44.61 -74.65 -26.18
N THR A 151 44.73 -73.48 -25.52
CA THR A 151 43.65 -73.07 -24.59
C THR A 151 42.51 -72.32 -25.23
N ARG A 152 42.79 -71.44 -26.19
CA ARG A 152 41.73 -70.71 -26.91
C ARG A 152 40.89 -71.58 -27.85
N GLY A 153 41.57 -72.43 -28.59
CA GLY A 153 40.86 -73.37 -29.50
C GLY A 153 39.97 -74.34 -28.77
N PHE A 154 40.35 -74.73 -27.55
CA PHE A 154 39.56 -75.65 -26.73
C PHE A 154 38.42 -74.96 -25.94
N SER A 155 38.67 -73.74 -25.42
CA SER A 155 37.61 -72.97 -24.73
C SER A 155 36.55 -72.45 -25.70
N ASP A 156 36.90 -72.05 -26.92
CA ASP A 156 35.96 -71.62 -27.96
C ASP A 156 35.12 -72.81 -28.51
N SER A 157 35.72 -74.01 -28.57
CA SER A 157 34.99 -75.21 -29.03
C SER A 157 34.04 -75.78 -27.96
N MET A 158 34.28 -75.48 -26.69
CA MET A 158 33.37 -75.88 -25.57
C MET A 158 32.34 -74.82 -25.19
N GLY A 159 32.24 -73.66 -25.89
CA GLY A 159 31.20 -72.66 -25.66
C GLY A 159 31.26 -71.93 -24.34
N PHE A 160 32.44 -71.96 -23.65
CA PHE A 160 32.57 -71.34 -22.32
C PHE A 160 32.92 -69.85 -22.36
N THR A 161 33.28 -69.30 -23.51
CA THR A 161 33.55 -67.86 -23.67
C THR A 161 32.69 -67.26 -24.77
N ASN A 162 31.53 -66.78 -24.40
CA ASN A 162 30.65 -66.03 -25.31
C ASN A 162 31.15 -64.59 -25.35
N SER A 163 32.13 -64.31 -26.21
CA SER A 163 32.78 -62.97 -26.35
C SER A 163 31.78 -61.86 -26.64
N THR A 164 30.62 -62.17 -27.18
CA THR A 164 29.50 -61.26 -27.41
C THR A 164 28.81 -60.88 -26.09
N VAL A 165 28.59 -61.87 -25.19
CA VAL A 165 27.97 -61.64 -23.88
C VAL A 165 28.89 -60.88 -22.95
N GLU A 166 30.19 -61.16 -22.93
CA GLU A 166 31.19 -60.42 -22.17
C GLU A 166 31.27 -58.97 -22.65
N ARG A 167 31.31 -58.71 -23.95
CA ARG A 167 31.32 -57.36 -24.52
C ARG A 167 30.03 -56.62 -24.19
N GLN A 168 28.89 -57.27 -24.20
CA GLN A 168 27.62 -56.65 -23.86
C GLN A 168 27.56 -56.31 -22.37
N ALA A 169 28.11 -57.15 -21.51
CA ALA A 169 28.26 -56.90 -20.05
C ALA A 169 29.20 -55.72 -19.79
N ASP A 170 30.32 -55.66 -20.51
CA ASP A 170 31.26 -54.54 -20.39
C ASP A 170 30.68 -53.19 -20.84
N LEU A 171 29.97 -53.17 -21.97
CA LEU A 171 29.27 -51.97 -22.41
C LEU A 171 28.20 -51.55 -21.44
N TYR A 172 27.43 -52.51 -20.90
CA TYR A 172 26.44 -52.23 -19.88
C TYR A 172 27.06 -51.65 -18.59
N SER A 173 28.15 -52.27 -18.10
CA SER A 173 28.86 -51.78 -16.89
C SER A 173 29.44 -50.35 -17.07
N ARG A 174 29.96 -50.03 -18.26
CA ARG A 174 30.43 -48.67 -18.58
C ARG A 174 29.27 -47.69 -18.75
N GLY A 175 28.12 -48.13 -19.29
CA GLY A 175 26.89 -47.36 -19.35
C GLY A 175 26.39 -46.98 -17.93
N VAL A 176 26.42 -47.96 -17.00
CA VAL A 176 26.14 -47.69 -15.58
C VAL A 176 27.12 -46.71 -15.00
N GLY A 177 28.42 -46.79 -15.33
CA GLY A 177 29.43 -45.81 -14.92
C GLY A 177 29.15 -44.38 -15.41
N ILE A 178 28.64 -44.21 -16.64
CA ILE A 178 28.20 -42.88 -17.12
C ILE A 178 27.01 -42.36 -16.27
N ASN A 179 25.98 -43.19 -16.03
CA ASN A 179 24.83 -42.81 -15.23
C ASN A 179 25.22 -42.44 -13.80
N GLN A 180 26.20 -43.19 -13.24
CA GLN A 180 26.72 -42.90 -11.90
C GLN A 180 27.51 -41.55 -11.88
N ALA A 181 28.36 -41.30 -12.88
CA ALA A 181 29.04 -40.02 -12.99
C ALA A 181 28.12 -38.85 -13.25
N GLN A 182 27.05 -39.05 -14.03
CA GLN A 182 25.97 -38.06 -14.24
C GLN A 182 25.20 -37.77 -12.95
N SER A 183 24.90 -38.78 -12.18
CA SER A 183 24.23 -38.62 -10.87
C SER A 183 25.14 -37.87 -9.89
N ALA A 184 26.43 -38.12 -9.90
CA ALA A 184 27.42 -37.39 -9.08
C ALA A 184 27.52 -35.91 -9.49
N LEU A 185 27.45 -35.60 -10.78
CA LEU A 185 27.41 -34.23 -11.28
C LEU A 185 26.14 -33.51 -10.81
N MET A 186 24.97 -34.13 -10.97
CA MET A 186 23.70 -33.57 -10.50
C MET A 186 23.72 -33.32 -8.99
N GLN A 187 24.30 -34.25 -8.21
CA GLN A 187 24.47 -34.07 -6.77
C GLN A 187 25.36 -32.87 -6.42
N ALA A 188 26.47 -32.67 -7.14
CA ALA A 188 27.37 -31.54 -6.95
C ALA A 188 26.70 -30.20 -7.32
N GLN A 189 25.89 -30.19 -8.39
CA GLN A 189 25.09 -29.03 -8.81
C GLN A 189 24.02 -28.66 -7.75
N ALA A 190 23.28 -29.65 -7.23
CA ALA A 190 22.31 -29.44 -6.17
C ALA A 190 22.95 -28.89 -4.90
N ASN A 191 24.15 -29.34 -4.55
CA ASN A 191 24.90 -28.80 -3.41
C ASN A 191 25.31 -27.34 -3.63
N LEU A 192 25.73 -26.95 -4.83
CA LEU A 192 26.01 -25.55 -5.17
C LEU A 192 24.76 -24.68 -5.05
N GLU A 193 23.63 -25.13 -5.58
CA GLU A 193 22.35 -24.42 -5.50
C GLU A 193 21.90 -24.19 -4.05
N ALA A 194 22.08 -25.19 -3.18
CA ALA A 194 21.82 -25.04 -1.75
C ALA A 194 22.71 -23.98 -1.09
N LEU A 195 24.00 -23.91 -1.49
CA LEU A 195 24.93 -22.88 -0.99
C LEU A 195 24.58 -21.49 -1.55
N ASP A 196 24.18 -21.39 -2.81
CA ASP A 196 23.73 -20.13 -3.42
C ASP A 196 22.47 -19.58 -2.72
N THR A 197 21.58 -20.46 -2.28
CA THR A 197 20.42 -20.09 -1.46
C THR A 197 20.87 -19.54 -0.12
N ARG A 198 21.82 -20.22 0.57
CA ARG A 198 22.36 -19.73 1.84
C ARG A 198 23.06 -18.37 1.68
N VAL A 199 23.75 -18.12 0.59
CA VAL A 199 24.34 -16.79 0.29
C VAL A 199 23.24 -15.74 0.12
N ARG A 200 22.11 -16.06 -0.53
CA ARG A 200 20.98 -15.14 -0.60
C ARG A 200 20.39 -14.85 0.78
N ASP A 201 20.30 -15.87 1.63
CA ASP A 201 19.76 -15.77 2.98
C ASP A 201 20.62 -14.94 3.95
N THR A 202 21.88 -14.62 3.56
CA THR A 202 22.71 -13.67 4.31
C THR A 202 22.38 -12.22 4.06
N ARG A 203 21.52 -11.92 3.06
CA ARG A 203 21.13 -10.57 2.68
C ARG A 203 19.65 -10.34 2.91
N SER A 204 19.33 -9.35 3.70
CA SER A 204 17.96 -8.88 3.86
C SER A 204 17.74 -7.73 2.87
N VAL A 205 16.85 -7.93 1.90
CA VAL A 205 16.51 -6.95 0.87
C VAL A 205 15.15 -6.32 1.13
N ALA A 206 14.97 -5.08 0.68
CA ALA A 206 13.71 -4.36 0.75
C ALA A 206 12.66 -5.05 -0.15
N PRO A 207 11.51 -5.48 0.39
CA PRO A 207 10.47 -6.17 -0.38
C PRO A 207 9.62 -5.22 -1.24
N PHE A 208 9.65 -3.92 -0.98
CA PHE A 208 8.94 -2.84 -1.68
C PHE A 208 9.66 -1.52 -1.41
N ASP A 209 9.30 -0.46 -2.12
CA ASP A 209 9.80 0.89 -1.86
C ASP A 209 9.29 1.36 -0.50
N GLY A 210 10.17 1.95 0.33
CA GLY A 210 9.76 2.35 1.67
C GLY A 210 10.89 2.90 2.52
N ILE A 211 10.68 2.89 3.83
CA ILE A 211 11.63 3.40 4.81
C ILE A 211 11.92 2.39 5.94
N VAL A 212 13.09 2.50 6.52
CA VAL A 212 13.46 1.82 7.77
C VAL A 212 12.79 2.57 8.93
N ILE A 213 11.87 1.91 9.64
CA ILE A 213 11.21 2.51 10.82
C ILE A 213 12.07 2.34 12.06
N ASN A 214 12.57 1.12 12.28
CA ASN A 214 13.33 0.80 13.48
C ASN A 214 14.42 -0.24 13.15
N LYS A 215 15.60 -0.05 13.73
CA LYS A 215 16.71 -1.00 13.72
C LYS A 215 16.77 -1.71 15.07
N MET A 216 16.87 -3.02 15.02
CA MET A 216 16.99 -3.85 16.22
C MET A 216 18.39 -4.42 16.40
N VAL A 217 19.28 -4.17 15.43
CA VAL A 217 20.67 -4.66 15.42
C VAL A 217 21.59 -3.58 14.84
N GLU A 218 22.87 -3.65 15.21
CA GLU A 218 23.93 -2.78 14.73
C GLU A 218 25.01 -3.58 13.96
N VAL A 219 25.82 -2.86 13.17
CA VAL A 219 26.96 -3.45 12.47
C VAL A 219 27.94 -3.98 13.52
N GLY A 220 28.26 -5.26 13.43
CA GLY A 220 29.11 -5.94 14.39
C GLY A 220 28.38 -6.91 15.31
N ASP A 221 27.07 -6.81 15.44
CA ASP A 221 26.26 -7.73 16.24
C ASP A 221 26.23 -9.13 15.64
N THR A 222 26.07 -10.13 16.50
CA THR A 222 25.89 -11.51 16.08
C THR A 222 24.42 -11.89 16.18
N VAL A 223 23.86 -12.35 15.06
CA VAL A 223 22.45 -12.71 14.93
C VAL A 223 22.25 -14.20 14.74
N GLN A 224 21.08 -14.67 15.13
CA GLN A 224 20.61 -16.05 14.96
C GLN A 224 19.38 -16.09 14.07
N PRO A 225 19.11 -17.20 13.36
CA PRO A 225 17.89 -17.36 12.58
C PRO A 225 16.63 -17.07 13.40
N GLY A 226 15.71 -16.28 12.83
CA GLY A 226 14.48 -15.82 13.47
C GLY A 226 14.62 -14.53 14.30
N MET A 227 15.84 -14.04 14.55
CA MET A 227 16.04 -12.78 15.27
C MET A 227 15.58 -11.60 14.40
N PRO A 228 14.75 -10.67 14.94
CA PRO A 228 14.31 -9.50 14.20
C PRO A 228 15.50 -8.54 13.98
N LEU A 229 15.62 -8.03 12.74
CA LEU A 229 16.73 -7.19 12.33
C LEU A 229 16.30 -5.75 12.15
N VAL A 230 15.28 -5.54 11.30
CA VAL A 230 14.83 -4.22 10.87
C VAL A 230 13.32 -4.25 10.66
N THR A 231 12.62 -3.22 11.15
CA THR A 231 11.23 -2.98 10.77
C THR A 231 11.21 -2.03 9.58
N TYR A 232 10.60 -2.47 8.50
CA TYR A 232 10.55 -1.78 7.23
C TYR A 232 9.10 -1.52 6.81
N ALA A 233 8.79 -0.31 6.31
CA ALA A 233 7.42 0.04 5.96
C ALA A 233 7.32 0.92 4.70
N PHE A 234 6.18 0.76 4.04
CA PHE A 234 5.72 1.64 2.97
C PHE A 234 4.95 2.81 3.57
N THR A 235 5.46 4.03 3.40
CA THR A 235 4.95 5.24 4.07
C THR A 235 4.37 6.29 3.13
N ASP A 236 4.44 6.08 1.81
CA ASP A 236 3.85 7.02 0.84
C ASP A 236 2.32 6.96 0.84
N TYR A 237 1.76 5.93 1.47
CA TYR A 237 0.34 5.75 1.70
C TYR A 237 0.12 5.30 3.15
N LEU A 238 -0.65 6.08 3.90
CA LEU A 238 -0.89 5.87 5.31
C LEU A 238 -2.32 5.44 5.57
N ARG A 239 -2.52 4.74 6.66
CA ARG A 239 -3.82 4.31 7.17
C ARG A 239 -4.00 4.75 8.60
N ILE A 240 -5.26 4.89 9.00
CA ILE A 240 -5.63 5.02 10.40
C ILE A 240 -6.11 3.66 10.89
N ASP A 241 -5.61 3.24 12.03
CA ASP A 241 -6.13 2.10 12.79
C ASP A 241 -6.85 2.64 14.02
N ALA A 242 -8.17 2.48 14.06
CA ALA A 242 -8.98 2.97 15.17
C ALA A 242 -9.87 1.87 15.76
N GLU A 243 -10.02 1.89 17.08
CA GLU A 243 -10.93 1.02 17.82
C GLU A 243 -12.24 1.78 18.07
N ILE A 244 -13.28 1.42 17.32
CA ILE A 244 -14.55 2.12 17.34
C ILE A 244 -15.57 1.34 18.17
N PRO A 245 -16.27 1.97 19.13
CA PRO A 245 -17.38 1.33 19.85
C PRO A 245 -18.39 0.70 18.89
N VAL A 246 -18.83 -0.52 19.19
CA VAL A 246 -19.74 -1.31 18.33
C VAL A 246 -20.99 -0.51 17.92
N ARG A 247 -21.54 0.30 18.83
CA ARG A 247 -22.71 1.14 18.56
C ARG A 247 -22.47 2.16 17.44
N LEU A 248 -21.25 2.71 17.34
CA LEU A 248 -20.85 3.68 16.31
C LEU A 248 -20.48 2.97 15.00
N ALA A 249 -19.88 1.78 15.09
CA ALA A 249 -19.50 1.00 13.92
C ALA A 249 -20.72 0.62 13.06
N ALA A 250 -21.91 0.51 13.65
CA ALA A 250 -23.16 0.26 12.91
C ALA A 250 -23.55 1.40 11.94
N GLY A 251 -23.03 2.60 12.15
CA GLY A 251 -23.23 3.75 11.25
C GLY A 251 -22.20 3.87 10.15
N LEU A 252 -21.18 3.00 10.12
CA LEU A 252 -20.11 3.02 9.13
C LEU A 252 -20.36 1.98 8.03
N SER A 253 -20.02 2.34 6.82
CA SER A 253 -19.96 1.43 5.68
C SER A 253 -18.61 1.53 5.00
N GLU A 254 -18.20 0.45 4.34
CA GLU A 254 -16.99 0.48 3.50
C GLU A 254 -17.14 1.55 2.42
N ASP A 255 -16.05 2.16 2.04
CA ASP A 255 -15.95 3.28 1.11
C ASP A 255 -16.55 4.61 1.59
N MET A 256 -17.12 4.68 2.79
CA MET A 256 -17.61 5.92 3.38
C MET A 256 -16.46 6.89 3.67
N ILE A 257 -16.65 8.17 3.39
CA ILE A 257 -15.70 9.23 3.72
C ILE A 257 -16.07 9.83 5.07
N VAL A 258 -15.09 9.95 5.94
CA VAL A 258 -15.20 10.55 7.27
C VAL A 258 -14.08 11.59 7.47
N LEU A 259 -14.31 12.57 8.31
CA LEU A 259 -13.31 13.58 8.62
C LEU A 259 -12.33 13.04 9.66
N ALA A 260 -11.05 13.19 9.36
CA ALA A 260 -9.96 12.84 10.28
C ALA A 260 -9.11 14.09 10.57
N ARG A 261 -8.91 14.37 11.85
CA ARG A 261 -8.04 15.46 12.31
C ARG A 261 -6.73 14.89 12.80
N LEU A 262 -5.65 15.23 12.12
CA LEU A 262 -4.30 14.84 12.51
C LEU A 262 -3.79 15.78 13.61
N ASP A 263 -3.12 15.22 14.60
CA ASP A 263 -2.53 16.00 15.72
C ASP A 263 -1.42 16.94 15.21
N VAL A 264 -0.68 16.54 14.18
CA VAL A 264 0.34 17.36 13.54
C VAL A 264 -0.30 18.42 12.64
N GLY A 265 -0.13 19.68 13.03
CA GLY A 265 -0.63 20.84 12.29
C GLY A 265 -2.13 21.04 12.34
N GLY A 266 -2.89 20.21 13.06
CA GLY A 266 -4.36 20.32 13.14
C GLY A 266 -5.05 20.14 11.79
N ALA A 267 -4.38 19.53 10.81
CA ALA A 267 -4.92 19.32 9.47
C ALA A 267 -6.13 18.38 9.51
N VAL A 268 -7.22 18.83 8.89
CA VAL A 268 -8.41 18.00 8.69
C VAL A 268 -8.34 17.42 7.28
N VAL A 269 -8.44 16.10 7.17
CA VAL A 269 -8.36 15.38 5.91
C VAL A 269 -9.55 14.41 5.78
N ASP A 270 -9.93 14.13 4.55
CA ASP A 270 -10.94 13.13 4.25
C ASP A 270 -10.33 11.74 4.34
N ALA A 271 -10.79 10.95 5.30
CA ALA A 271 -10.38 9.57 5.47
C ALA A 271 -11.48 8.64 4.95
N LYS A 272 -11.08 7.65 4.16
CA LYS A 272 -12.02 6.68 3.58
C LYS A 272 -12.03 5.39 4.38
N VAL A 273 -13.19 4.90 4.77
CA VAL A 273 -13.34 3.59 5.43
C VAL A 273 -12.85 2.50 4.48
N ALA A 274 -11.70 1.91 4.78
CA ALA A 274 -11.11 0.86 3.95
C ALA A 274 -11.57 -0.54 4.35
N GLN A 275 -11.72 -0.77 5.66
CA GLN A 275 -12.09 -2.09 6.16
C GLN A 275 -12.68 -2.00 7.58
N ILE A 276 -13.79 -2.69 7.78
CA ILE A 276 -14.41 -2.88 9.09
C ILE A 276 -14.21 -4.34 9.48
N PHE A 277 -13.50 -4.59 10.59
CA PHE A 277 -13.27 -5.97 11.04
C PHE A 277 -14.53 -6.50 11.74
N PRO A 278 -15.04 -7.68 11.35
CA PRO A 278 -16.31 -8.19 11.91
C PRO A 278 -16.19 -8.73 13.33
N VAL A 279 -14.98 -8.76 13.89
CA VAL A 279 -14.73 -9.29 15.24
C VAL A 279 -14.56 -8.14 16.21
N ALA A 280 -15.44 -8.09 17.21
CA ALA A 280 -15.35 -7.12 18.31
C ALA A 280 -14.45 -7.63 19.44
N ASP A 281 -13.71 -6.72 20.07
CA ASP A 281 -13.01 -7.00 21.33
C ASP A 281 -14.04 -7.07 22.47
N PRO A 282 -14.21 -8.25 23.13
CA PRO A 282 -15.21 -8.44 24.18
C PRO A 282 -14.90 -7.66 25.46
N LYS A 283 -13.66 -7.24 25.69
CA LYS A 283 -13.26 -6.47 26.88
C LYS A 283 -13.53 -4.99 26.73
N ARG A 284 -13.33 -4.45 25.51
CA ARG A 284 -13.46 -3.03 25.22
C ARG A 284 -14.78 -2.68 24.53
N HIS A 285 -15.52 -3.68 24.03
CA HIS A 285 -16.70 -3.53 23.20
C HIS A 285 -16.45 -2.64 21.97
N THR A 286 -15.28 -2.81 21.35
CA THR A 286 -14.86 -2.06 20.18
C THR A 286 -14.64 -2.98 18.98
N VAL A 287 -14.81 -2.42 17.79
CA VAL A 287 -14.49 -3.03 16.51
C VAL A 287 -13.32 -2.27 15.92
N ARG A 288 -12.34 -2.98 15.39
CA ARG A 288 -11.24 -2.36 14.67
C ARG A 288 -11.71 -1.92 13.29
N VAL A 289 -11.43 -0.67 12.95
CA VAL A 289 -11.72 -0.10 11.64
C VAL A 289 -10.46 0.55 11.09
N LYS A 290 -10.17 0.27 9.82
CA LYS A 290 -9.07 0.90 9.11
C LYS A 290 -9.61 1.93 8.14
N PHE A 291 -8.99 3.10 8.13
CA PHE A 291 -9.31 4.16 7.18
C PHE A 291 -8.09 4.46 6.32
N ASP A 292 -8.30 4.65 5.04
CA ASP A 292 -7.28 5.07 4.10
C ASP A 292 -7.18 6.60 4.12
N LEU A 293 -5.97 7.11 4.23
CA LEU A 293 -5.67 8.54 4.13
C LEU A 293 -5.36 8.91 2.68
N PRO A 294 -5.63 10.16 2.26
CA PRO A 294 -5.19 10.66 0.96
C PRO A 294 -3.68 10.55 0.79
N TYR A 295 -3.24 10.40 -0.47
CA TYR A 295 -1.82 10.52 -0.80
C TYR A 295 -1.30 11.89 -0.36
N ASP A 296 -0.03 11.97 0.00
CA ASP A 296 0.65 13.20 0.44
C ASP A 296 0.10 13.79 1.76
N THR A 297 -0.63 13.00 2.56
CA THR A 297 -1.02 13.43 3.90
C THR A 297 0.22 13.72 4.74
N VAL A 298 0.30 14.95 5.27
CA VAL A 298 1.40 15.35 6.15
C VAL A 298 1.30 14.58 7.45
N GLY A 299 2.27 13.71 7.69
CA GLY A 299 2.29 12.89 8.90
C GLY A 299 3.16 11.65 8.73
N GLY A 300 3.30 10.89 9.80
CA GLY A 300 4.07 9.65 9.83
C GLY A 300 3.41 8.57 10.67
N PRO A 301 3.86 7.32 10.53
CA PRO A 301 3.41 6.23 11.37
C PRO A 301 3.62 6.53 12.86
N GLY A 302 2.67 6.13 13.71
CA GLY A 302 2.70 6.33 15.15
C GLY A 302 2.02 7.61 15.64
N MET A 303 1.59 8.49 14.74
CA MET A 303 0.91 9.74 15.11
C MET A 303 -0.53 9.46 15.56
N TYR A 304 -1.01 10.30 16.49
CA TYR A 304 -2.40 10.28 16.92
C TYR A 304 -3.29 11.02 15.91
N VAL A 305 -4.52 10.54 15.78
CA VAL A 305 -5.54 11.09 14.89
C VAL A 305 -6.91 10.94 15.50
N GLU A 306 -7.73 11.97 15.34
CA GLU A 306 -9.14 11.97 15.73
C GLU A 306 -9.99 11.77 14.49
N VAL A 307 -10.84 10.73 14.50
CA VAL A 307 -11.77 10.42 13.41
C VAL A 307 -13.17 10.76 13.86
N THR A 308 -13.88 11.58 13.10
CA THR A 308 -15.27 11.92 13.35
C THR A 308 -16.19 10.93 12.63
N VAL A 309 -16.91 10.13 13.39
CA VAL A 309 -17.81 9.09 12.87
C VAL A 309 -19.26 9.40 13.17
N PRO A 310 -20.22 9.03 12.32
CA PRO A 310 -21.63 9.25 12.58
C PRO A 310 -22.12 8.40 13.77
N ASP A 311 -22.90 9.00 14.66
CA ASP A 311 -23.55 8.29 15.76
C ASP A 311 -25.02 8.05 15.41
N SER A 312 -25.33 6.88 14.89
CA SER A 312 -26.70 6.47 14.54
C SER A 312 -27.65 6.32 15.74
N SER A 313 -27.12 6.31 16.96
CA SER A 313 -27.94 6.28 18.18
C SER A 313 -28.57 7.64 18.50
N ILE A 314 -28.05 8.72 17.93
CA ILE A 314 -28.62 10.07 18.05
C ILE A 314 -29.47 10.31 16.82
N PRO A 315 -30.79 10.41 16.96
CA PRO A 315 -31.66 10.63 15.82
C PRO A 315 -31.30 11.95 15.13
N ASN A 316 -31.24 11.91 13.80
CA ASN A 316 -31.08 13.10 12.99
C ASN A 316 -32.14 14.14 13.38
N ARG A 317 -31.69 15.25 13.92
CA ARG A 317 -32.60 16.39 14.23
C ARG A 317 -32.53 17.36 13.08
N ILE A 318 -33.70 17.65 12.56
CA ILE A 318 -33.86 18.77 11.64
C ILE A 318 -33.72 20.04 12.48
N SER A 319 -32.66 20.79 12.28
CA SER A 319 -32.42 22.09 12.90
C SER A 319 -32.41 23.18 11.83
N GLN A 320 -32.75 24.36 12.23
CA GLN A 320 -32.69 25.53 11.38
C GLN A 320 -31.25 26.07 11.39
N ALA A 321 -30.75 26.57 10.27
CA ALA A 321 -29.45 27.19 10.21
C ALA A 321 -29.56 28.64 9.71
N ILE A 322 -28.92 29.56 10.42
CA ILE A 322 -28.90 30.97 10.12
C ILE A 322 -27.45 31.46 10.02
N PRO A 323 -27.15 32.47 9.19
CA PRO A 323 -25.89 33.15 9.22
C PRO A 323 -25.56 33.71 10.61
N ASN A 324 -24.34 33.66 11.03
CA ASN A 324 -23.89 34.19 12.32
C ASN A 324 -24.26 35.68 12.49
N ASP A 325 -24.24 36.42 11.38
CA ASP A 325 -24.53 37.88 11.34
C ASP A 325 -26.01 38.22 11.58
N ALA A 326 -26.90 37.23 11.61
CA ALA A 326 -28.30 37.42 11.99
C ALA A 326 -28.53 37.30 13.50
N LEU A 327 -27.57 36.72 14.25
CA LEU A 327 -27.71 36.49 15.67
C LEU A 327 -27.31 37.73 16.47
N ILE A 328 -28.19 38.19 17.37
CA ILE A 328 -27.92 39.25 18.31
C ILE A 328 -28.07 38.76 19.73
N TRP A 329 -27.29 39.37 20.61
CA TRP A 329 -27.38 39.09 22.04
C TRP A 329 -28.02 40.27 22.78
N ARG A 330 -29.14 40.02 23.38
CA ARG A 330 -29.77 40.99 24.31
C ARG A 330 -29.55 40.55 25.76
N GLY A 331 -28.50 41.08 26.38
CA GLY A 331 -28.01 40.54 27.65
C GLY A 331 -27.46 39.13 27.43
N SER A 332 -28.00 38.12 28.10
CA SER A 332 -27.62 36.70 27.95
C SER A 332 -28.55 35.90 27.00
N LEU A 333 -29.50 36.58 26.36
CA LEU A 333 -30.53 35.89 25.54
C LEU A 333 -30.21 36.03 24.03
N PRO A 334 -29.96 34.92 23.31
CA PRO A 334 -29.80 34.94 21.88
C PRO A 334 -31.16 35.22 21.20
N SER A 335 -31.15 36.17 20.26
CA SER A 335 -32.34 36.65 19.59
C SER A 335 -32.06 36.89 18.10
N VAL A 336 -33.08 36.86 17.27
CA VAL A 336 -33.01 37.09 15.83
C VAL A 336 -34.19 37.99 15.43
N PHE A 337 -34.00 38.89 14.48
CA PHE A 337 -35.09 39.57 13.82
C PHE A 337 -35.55 38.80 12.61
N VAL A 338 -36.82 38.42 12.61
CA VAL A 338 -37.51 37.77 11.48
C VAL A 338 -38.36 38.81 10.77
N LEU A 339 -38.35 38.82 9.46
CA LEU A 339 -39.18 39.69 8.67
C LEU A 339 -40.57 39.02 8.47
N GLU A 340 -41.61 39.49 9.16
CA GLU A 340 -42.96 39.02 9.06
C GLU A 340 -43.81 40.13 8.42
N ASP A 341 -44.46 39.84 7.30
CA ASP A 341 -45.30 40.80 6.55
C ASP A 341 -44.62 42.15 6.28
N GLY A 342 -43.28 42.11 5.99
CA GLY A 342 -42.50 43.32 5.73
C GLY A 342 -42.05 44.07 6.99
N LYS A 343 -42.36 43.59 8.18
CA LYS A 343 -42.01 44.21 9.47
C LYS A 343 -41.04 43.37 10.27
N PRO A 344 -40.02 43.96 10.94
CA PRO A 344 -39.09 43.23 11.79
C PRO A 344 -39.81 42.75 13.08
N SER A 345 -39.76 41.46 13.33
CA SER A 345 -40.25 40.82 14.56
C SER A 345 -39.09 40.22 15.34
N LEU A 346 -38.87 40.67 16.58
CA LEU A 346 -37.81 40.10 17.42
C LEU A 346 -38.27 38.77 18.00
N ARG A 347 -37.47 37.71 17.76
CA ARG A 347 -37.79 36.39 18.26
C ARG A 347 -36.61 35.81 19.04
N LEU A 348 -36.90 35.29 20.23
CA LEU A 348 -35.91 34.56 21.02
C LEU A 348 -35.67 33.20 20.39
N VAL A 349 -34.37 32.83 20.29
CA VAL A 349 -33.97 31.57 19.70
C VAL A 349 -33.09 30.76 20.65
N ARG A 350 -33.17 29.46 20.54
CA ARG A 350 -32.21 28.58 21.21
C ARG A 350 -31.15 28.15 20.21
N VAL A 351 -29.93 28.68 20.38
CA VAL A 351 -28.79 28.32 19.51
C VAL A 351 -28.23 26.97 19.86
N GLY A 352 -27.78 26.25 18.84
CA GLY A 352 -27.05 24.99 18.92
C GLY A 352 -25.58 25.16 18.65
N TYR A 353 -25.02 24.37 17.75
CA TYR A 353 -23.60 24.36 17.41
C TYR A 353 -23.28 25.24 16.19
N PRO A 354 -22.07 25.84 16.13
CA PRO A 354 -21.62 26.48 14.91
C PRO A 354 -21.41 25.44 13.81
N LEU A 355 -21.82 25.77 12.59
CA LEU A 355 -21.65 24.94 11.40
C LEU A 355 -20.36 25.32 10.65
N PRO A 356 -19.74 24.40 9.89
CA PRO A 356 -18.46 24.64 9.20
C PRO A 356 -18.50 25.79 8.18
N ASP A 357 -19.68 26.11 7.68
CA ASP A 357 -19.93 27.18 6.68
C ASP A 357 -20.17 28.58 7.27
N GLY A 358 -19.84 28.78 8.55
CA GLY A 358 -20.02 30.06 9.24
C GLY A 358 -21.47 30.37 9.65
N ARG A 359 -22.38 29.39 9.51
CA ARG A 359 -23.75 29.48 10.02
C ARG A 359 -23.85 28.93 11.45
N ILE A 360 -24.92 29.25 12.13
CA ILE A 360 -25.27 28.72 13.46
C ILE A 360 -26.55 27.89 13.37
N SER A 361 -26.52 26.72 13.96
CA SER A 361 -27.70 25.87 14.14
C SER A 361 -28.62 26.47 15.18
N VAL A 362 -29.91 26.50 14.89
CA VAL A 362 -30.96 26.95 15.81
C VAL A 362 -31.87 25.74 16.12
N VAL A 363 -31.93 25.40 17.40
CA VAL A 363 -32.69 24.24 17.90
C VAL A 363 -34.19 24.51 17.99
N SER A 364 -34.54 25.75 18.31
CA SER A 364 -35.96 26.17 18.41
C SER A 364 -36.10 27.69 18.30
N GLY A 365 -37.26 28.15 17.86
CA GLY A 365 -37.58 29.56 17.74
C GLY A 365 -37.72 30.07 16.30
N LEU A 366 -37.31 29.26 15.29
CA LEU A 366 -37.42 29.57 13.88
C LEU A 366 -38.06 28.41 13.12
N THR A 367 -38.71 28.73 12.00
CA THR A 367 -39.19 27.76 11.00
C THR A 367 -38.44 27.90 9.71
N GLY A 368 -38.27 26.78 8.98
CA GLY A 368 -37.54 26.77 7.68
C GLY A 368 -38.26 27.68 6.68
N GLY A 369 -37.46 28.49 5.95
CA GLY A 369 -37.98 29.41 4.94
C GLY A 369 -38.29 30.84 5.43
N GLU A 370 -38.28 31.08 6.76
CA GLU A 370 -38.39 32.44 7.30
C GLU A 370 -37.18 33.29 6.87
N GLN A 371 -37.40 34.62 6.70
CA GLN A 371 -36.34 35.56 6.37
C GLN A 371 -35.82 36.21 7.65
N VAL A 372 -34.52 36.06 7.90
CA VAL A 372 -33.84 36.69 9.04
C VAL A 372 -33.04 37.89 8.57
N ILE A 373 -33.06 38.96 9.38
CA ILE A 373 -32.35 40.21 9.08
C ILE A 373 -30.87 40.07 9.47
N LEU A 374 -29.97 40.36 8.54
CA LEU A 374 -28.56 40.36 8.77
C LEU A 374 -28.08 41.69 9.35
N ASN A 375 -27.13 41.65 10.28
CA ASN A 375 -26.56 42.83 10.92
C ASN A 375 -27.61 43.87 11.34
N PRO A 376 -28.64 43.49 12.14
CA PRO A 376 -29.70 44.39 12.50
C PRO A 376 -29.16 45.59 13.28
N PRO A 377 -29.58 46.86 12.99
CA PRO A 377 -29.15 48.02 13.70
C PRO A 377 -29.53 47.93 15.19
N ALA A 378 -28.68 48.47 16.06
CA ALA A 378 -28.82 48.36 17.51
C ALA A 378 -30.14 48.98 18.05
N ASN A 379 -30.71 49.92 17.34
CA ASN A 379 -31.96 50.60 17.63
C ASN A 379 -33.23 49.99 17.00
N LEU A 380 -33.09 48.83 16.32
CA LEU A 380 -34.23 48.18 15.66
C LEU A 380 -35.24 47.69 16.73
N ILE A 381 -36.48 48.10 16.57
CA ILE A 381 -37.59 47.73 17.44
C ILE A 381 -38.55 46.80 16.70
N SER A 382 -39.13 45.84 17.42
CA SER A 382 -40.10 44.92 16.85
C SER A 382 -41.40 45.65 16.48
N GLY A 383 -41.84 45.49 15.22
CA GLY A 383 -43.13 45.97 14.74
C GLY A 383 -43.13 47.36 14.06
N GLU A 384 -41.97 48.01 13.89
CA GLU A 384 -41.84 49.26 13.12
C GLU A 384 -41.64 49.03 11.64
#